data_2718fcb3940edf4738b29c9ceb27750e
#
_entry.id   2718fcb3940edf4738b29c9ceb27750e
#
_cell.length_a   1.000
_cell.length_b   1.000
_cell.length_c   1.000
_cell.angle_alpha   90.00
_cell.angle_beta   90.00
_cell.angle_gamma   90.00
#
_symmetry.space_group_name_H-M   'P 1'
#
loop_
_entity.id
_entity.type
_entity.pdbx_description
1 polymer ?
#
loop_
_entity_poly.entity_id
_entity_poly.type
_entity_poly.pdbx_seq_one_letter_code
_entity_poly.pdbx_strand_id
1 'polypeptide(L)'
;MKGMAEPGWYPDPDGSEHPRYWDGQRWSETASTPATRSGHRSWGALAAGLVAVALVVSLLIFQPWRSTPWGSTPVDTNSARPTGSQWNELEPTETPSSQQPTDGAGRPVACPIVTDPTFPDPQNGWFVSGGMKYRGVPGWIAGSARTIDFATERSGQEQQVARSWVSVTAIGQLSKKDYSSDPNTAAQQLIDCLSTSYFYEALDRVEVLESNPLTTSDGVSGWMIRANFWNIPDRYEVQGDEVVVAVVDQGAAETLTLFHSQSRIEDPQVKELVKASLDSLQRA
;
A
#
# COMPACT_ATOMS: atom_id res chain seq x y z
N MET A 1 31.50 -43.50 5.76
CA MET A 1 30.67 -42.51 6.47
C MET A 1 29.56 -42.08 5.54
N LYS A 2 28.30 -42.47 5.79
CA LYS A 2 27.16 -42.00 4.99
C LYS A 2 26.88 -40.56 5.40
N GLY A 3 27.04 -39.61 4.47
CA GLY A 3 26.63 -38.22 4.70
C GLY A 3 25.13 -38.18 4.98
N MET A 4 24.75 -37.62 6.12
CA MET A 4 23.34 -37.29 6.38
C MET A 4 22.91 -36.19 5.43
N ALA A 5 21.74 -36.34 4.78
CA ALA A 5 21.18 -35.34 3.92
C ALA A 5 20.88 -34.07 4.74
N GLU A 6 21.19 -32.91 4.19
CA GLU A 6 20.90 -31.61 4.82
C GLU A 6 19.38 -31.36 4.83
N PRO A 7 18.86 -30.56 5.79
CA PRO A 7 17.46 -30.17 5.78
C PRO A 7 17.08 -29.50 4.47
N GLY A 8 15.96 -29.91 3.88
CA GLY A 8 15.53 -29.41 2.57
C GLY A 8 14.31 -30.12 2.00
N TRP A 9 13.83 -29.62 0.86
CA TRP A 9 12.75 -30.24 0.10
C TRP A 9 13.31 -31.32 -0.86
N TYR A 10 12.81 -32.54 -0.74
CA TYR A 10 13.22 -33.69 -1.54
C TYR A 10 11.99 -34.37 -2.14
N PRO A 11 12.16 -35.12 -3.24
CA PRO A 11 11.11 -36.02 -3.73
C PRO A 11 10.61 -36.93 -2.61
N ASP A 12 9.31 -37.15 -2.53
CA ASP A 12 8.70 -37.98 -1.51
C ASP A 12 9.24 -39.41 -1.57
N PRO A 13 9.82 -39.95 -0.48
CA PRO A 13 10.32 -41.32 -0.45
C PRO A 13 9.22 -42.37 -0.60
N ASP A 14 7.96 -42.01 -0.34
CA ASP A 14 6.80 -42.88 -0.47
C ASP A 14 6.18 -42.80 -1.89
N GLY A 15 6.79 -42.03 -2.82
CA GLY A 15 6.43 -41.97 -4.24
C GLY A 15 5.25 -41.06 -4.59
N SER A 16 4.85 -40.13 -3.73
CA SER A 16 3.87 -39.09 -4.08
C SER A 16 4.46 -38.07 -5.05
N GLU A 17 3.62 -37.43 -5.87
CA GLU A 17 4.05 -36.42 -6.84
C GLU A 17 4.48 -35.09 -6.17
N HIS A 18 4.30 -34.97 -4.85
CA HIS A 18 4.59 -33.74 -4.11
C HIS A 18 5.88 -33.87 -3.30
N PRO A 19 6.78 -32.87 -3.33
CA PRO A 19 8.00 -32.91 -2.53
C PRO A 19 7.66 -32.84 -1.04
N ARG A 20 8.47 -33.55 -0.23
CA ARG A 20 8.41 -33.54 1.24
C ARG A 20 9.62 -32.85 1.82
N TYR A 21 9.40 -32.19 2.96
CA TYR A 21 10.49 -31.53 3.67
C TYR A 21 11.16 -32.51 4.63
N TRP A 22 12.50 -32.58 4.55
CA TRP A 22 13.38 -33.30 5.47
C TRP A 22 14.00 -32.30 6.45
N ASP A 23 13.84 -32.51 7.77
CA ASP A 23 14.37 -31.60 8.80
C ASP A 23 15.79 -31.94 9.26
N GLY A 24 16.43 -32.96 8.67
CA GLY A 24 17.71 -33.53 9.06
C GLY A 24 17.57 -34.79 9.92
N GLN A 25 16.36 -35.10 10.44
CA GLN A 25 16.08 -36.27 11.28
C GLN A 25 14.78 -37.00 10.87
N ARG A 26 13.78 -36.25 10.37
CA ARG A 26 12.45 -36.78 10.04
C ARG A 26 11.88 -36.13 8.79
N TRP A 27 11.01 -36.87 8.11
CA TRP A 27 10.16 -36.32 7.04
C TRP A 27 8.93 -35.64 7.66
N SER A 28 8.58 -34.47 7.15
CA SER A 28 7.31 -33.81 7.53
C SER A 28 6.12 -34.70 7.16
N GLU A 29 5.10 -34.72 8.02
CA GLU A 29 3.85 -35.40 7.66
C GLU A 29 3.22 -34.71 6.46
N THR A 30 2.74 -35.50 5.48
CA THR A 30 1.99 -35.01 4.33
C THR A 30 0.74 -34.33 4.88
N ALA A 31 0.50 -33.06 4.52
CA ALA A 31 -0.77 -32.41 4.79
C ALA A 31 -1.87 -33.23 4.12
N SER A 32 -2.63 -33.98 4.91
CA SER A 32 -3.76 -34.78 4.41
C SER A 32 -4.74 -33.84 3.77
N THR A 33 -4.88 -33.93 2.46
CA THR A 33 -6.02 -33.27 1.77
C THR A 33 -7.29 -33.71 2.46
N PRO A 34 -8.14 -32.80 2.95
CA PRO A 34 -9.39 -33.19 3.61
C PRO A 34 -10.19 -34.04 2.62
N ALA A 35 -10.45 -35.29 3.00
CA ALA A 35 -11.26 -36.24 2.25
C ALA A 35 -12.60 -35.57 1.90
N THR A 36 -12.88 -35.46 0.60
CA THR A 36 -14.18 -35.02 0.09
C THR A 36 -15.23 -36.01 0.60
N ARG A 37 -15.93 -35.66 1.67
CA ARG A 37 -17.11 -36.39 2.09
C ARG A 37 -18.14 -36.27 0.99
N SER A 38 -18.39 -37.35 0.29
CA SER A 38 -19.57 -37.50 -0.56
C SER A 38 -20.79 -37.38 0.35
N GLY A 39 -21.34 -36.17 0.46
CA GLY A 39 -22.53 -35.89 1.22
C GLY A 39 -23.75 -36.27 0.38
N HIS A 40 -24.60 -37.14 0.91
CA HIS A 40 -25.96 -37.33 0.46
C HIS A 40 -26.62 -35.98 0.19
N ARG A 41 -27.04 -35.75 -1.04
CA ARG A 41 -27.93 -34.63 -1.41
C ARG A 41 -29.21 -34.72 -0.60
N SER A 42 -29.29 -34.01 0.52
CA SER A 42 -30.54 -33.78 1.21
C SER A 42 -31.34 -32.71 0.45
N TRP A 43 -32.47 -33.04 -0.08
CA TRP A 43 -33.40 -32.15 -0.77
C TRP A 43 -33.86 -30.97 0.12
N GLY A 44 -33.62 -31.03 1.43
CA GLY A 44 -33.93 -29.97 2.38
C GLY A 44 -33.07 -28.68 2.19
N ALA A 45 -31.86 -28.79 1.68
CA ALA A 45 -30.99 -27.62 1.47
C ALA A 45 -31.45 -26.73 0.28
N LEU A 46 -32.05 -27.34 -0.74
CA LEU A 46 -32.61 -26.60 -1.88
C LEU A 46 -33.90 -25.86 -1.51
N ALA A 47 -34.73 -26.41 -0.63
CA ALA A 47 -35.93 -25.74 -0.15
C ALA A 47 -35.63 -24.52 0.74
N ALA A 48 -34.58 -24.60 1.60
CA ALA A 48 -34.14 -23.49 2.43
C ALA A 48 -33.55 -22.34 1.61
N GLY A 49 -32.82 -22.65 0.55
CA GLY A 49 -32.25 -21.65 -0.36
C GLY A 49 -33.34 -20.86 -1.12
N LEU A 50 -34.39 -21.53 -1.60
CA LEU A 50 -35.48 -20.87 -2.33
C LEU A 50 -36.32 -19.96 -1.40
N VAL A 51 -36.52 -20.34 -0.16
CA VAL A 51 -37.25 -19.50 0.83
C VAL A 51 -36.42 -18.25 1.17
N ALA A 52 -35.08 -18.36 1.33
CA ALA A 52 -34.22 -17.21 1.60
C ALA A 52 -34.20 -16.23 0.41
N VAL A 53 -34.12 -16.71 -0.83
CA VAL A 53 -34.18 -15.86 -2.02
C VAL A 53 -35.55 -15.18 -2.16
N ALA A 54 -36.65 -15.89 -1.90
CA ALA A 54 -38.00 -15.30 -1.94
C ALA A 54 -38.19 -14.20 -0.88
N LEU A 55 -37.60 -14.34 0.31
CA LEU A 55 -37.63 -13.31 1.36
C LEU A 55 -36.83 -12.08 0.98
N VAL A 56 -35.63 -12.25 0.38
CA VAL A 56 -34.80 -11.13 -0.07
C VAL A 56 -35.48 -10.37 -1.22
N VAL A 57 -36.06 -11.09 -2.19
CA VAL A 57 -36.84 -10.48 -3.29
C VAL A 57 -38.04 -9.74 -2.78
N SER A 58 -38.75 -10.30 -1.81
CA SER A 58 -39.93 -9.67 -1.18
C SER A 58 -39.55 -8.39 -0.43
N LEU A 59 -38.41 -8.37 0.27
CA LEU A 59 -37.87 -7.17 0.94
C LEU A 59 -37.43 -6.09 -0.05
N LEU A 60 -36.95 -6.47 -1.25
CA LEU A 60 -36.58 -5.51 -2.30
C LEU A 60 -37.81 -4.93 -3.03
N ILE A 61 -38.90 -5.68 -3.14
CA ILE A 61 -40.16 -5.23 -3.79
C ILE A 61 -41.00 -4.38 -2.83
N PHE A 62 -41.11 -4.79 -1.56
CA PHE A 62 -41.82 -4.05 -0.51
C PHE A 62 -40.84 -3.21 0.31
N GLN A 63 -40.24 -2.19 -0.28
CA GLN A 63 -39.45 -1.22 0.44
C GLN A 63 -40.35 -0.25 1.21
N PRO A 64 -40.62 -0.44 2.51
CA PRO A 64 -41.50 0.46 3.29
C PRO A 64 -40.84 1.79 3.64
N TRP A 65 -39.61 2.02 3.19
CA TRP A 65 -38.76 3.18 3.51
C TRP A 65 -38.72 4.24 2.38
N ARG A 66 -39.44 4.02 1.28
CA ARG A 66 -39.53 4.96 0.17
C ARG A 66 -40.81 5.75 0.17
N SER A 67 -41.15 6.38 1.29
CA SER A 67 -42.20 7.37 1.30
C SER A 67 -41.95 8.42 2.37
N THR A 68 -41.08 9.38 2.08
CA THR A 68 -41.22 10.72 2.62
C THR A 68 -41.09 11.73 1.49
N PRO A 69 -42.17 12.19 0.91
CA PRO A 69 -42.19 13.39 0.10
C PRO A 69 -42.50 14.55 1.05
N TRP A 70 -41.50 15.19 1.60
CA TRP A 70 -41.63 16.54 2.21
C TRP A 70 -40.24 17.12 2.35
N GLY A 71 -39.73 17.65 1.26
CA GLY A 71 -38.59 18.54 1.24
C GLY A 71 -39.06 19.91 0.85
N SER A 72 -39.56 20.70 1.79
CA SER A 72 -39.54 22.16 1.63
C SER A 72 -38.14 22.63 2.01
N THR A 73 -37.35 23.00 1.01
CA THR A 73 -36.14 23.78 1.23
C THR A 73 -36.52 25.10 1.92
N PRO A 74 -35.90 25.44 3.06
CA PRO A 74 -36.06 26.77 3.61
C PRO A 74 -35.43 27.77 2.63
N VAL A 75 -36.22 28.66 2.10
CA VAL A 75 -35.70 29.84 1.38
C VAL A 75 -35.15 30.78 2.46
N ASP A 76 -33.84 30.96 2.46
CA ASP A 76 -33.19 31.95 3.30
C ASP A 76 -33.53 33.35 2.75
N THR A 77 -34.36 34.05 3.46
CA THR A 77 -34.79 35.44 3.15
C THR A 77 -33.94 36.48 3.92
N ASN A 78 -32.77 36.10 4.43
CA ASN A 78 -31.93 37.05 5.17
C ASN A 78 -30.89 37.69 4.23
N SER A 79 -31.28 38.76 3.55
CA SER A 79 -30.40 39.61 2.75
C SER A 79 -29.77 40.77 3.58
N ALA A 80 -29.42 40.51 4.85
CA ALA A 80 -28.66 41.43 5.64
C ALA A 80 -27.16 41.26 5.41
N ARG A 81 -26.59 42.13 4.60
CA ARG A 81 -25.14 42.30 4.42
C ARG A 81 -24.56 42.85 5.73
N PRO A 82 -23.68 42.15 6.44
CA PRO A 82 -23.03 42.70 7.62
C PRO A 82 -22.01 43.74 7.17
N THR A 83 -22.26 44.97 7.48
CA THR A 83 -21.26 46.04 7.59
C THR A 83 -20.82 46.08 9.05
N GLY A 84 -19.75 45.38 9.37
CA GLY A 84 -19.18 45.32 10.71
C GLY A 84 -17.68 45.24 10.68
N SER A 85 -17.03 46.26 11.11
CA SER A 85 -15.62 46.48 11.35
C SER A 85 -14.94 45.35 12.11
N GLN A 86 -13.71 45.11 11.70
CA GLN A 86 -12.70 44.25 12.34
C GLN A 86 -12.71 44.31 13.86
N TRP A 87 -13.01 43.16 14.48
CA TRP A 87 -12.57 42.91 15.85
C TRP A 87 -11.34 41.98 15.75
N ASN A 88 -10.17 42.52 16.18
CA ASN A 88 -8.97 41.75 16.41
C ASN A 88 -9.22 40.91 17.66
N GLU A 89 -9.61 39.67 17.48
CA GLU A 89 -9.53 38.66 18.52
C GLU A 89 -8.34 37.74 18.21
N LEU A 90 -7.49 37.60 19.23
CA LEU A 90 -6.30 36.77 19.34
C LEU A 90 -6.40 35.49 18.51
N GLU A 91 -5.43 35.30 17.64
CA GLU A 91 -5.25 34.04 16.86
C GLU A 91 -5.37 32.85 17.82
N PRO A 92 -6.33 31.93 17.56
CA PRO A 92 -6.29 30.63 18.20
C PRO A 92 -5.02 29.92 17.70
N THR A 93 -4.18 29.47 18.60
CA THR A 93 -3.11 28.50 18.30
C THR A 93 -3.74 27.37 17.51
N GLU A 94 -3.41 27.27 16.23
CA GLU A 94 -3.91 26.21 15.36
C GLU A 94 -3.44 24.88 15.91
N THR A 95 -4.37 24.13 16.48
CA THR A 95 -4.22 22.67 16.62
C THR A 95 -4.04 22.13 15.21
N PRO A 96 -3.00 21.33 14.91
CA PRO A 96 -2.83 20.76 13.58
C PRO A 96 -4.06 19.93 13.24
N SER A 97 -4.94 20.51 12.43
CA SER A 97 -6.09 19.81 11.84
C SER A 97 -5.52 18.78 10.88
N SER A 98 -5.84 17.52 11.10
CA SER A 98 -5.58 16.43 10.15
C SER A 98 -6.44 16.65 8.90
N GLN A 99 -6.03 17.58 8.05
CA GLN A 99 -6.69 17.78 6.75
C GLN A 99 -6.15 16.71 5.80
N GLN A 100 -7.07 15.90 5.28
CA GLN A 100 -6.78 15.02 4.16
C GLN A 100 -6.27 15.87 2.99
N PRO A 101 -5.17 15.49 2.34
CA PRO A 101 -4.62 16.23 1.21
C PRO A 101 -5.67 16.42 0.11
N THR A 102 -5.81 17.65 -0.39
CA THR A 102 -6.79 17.99 -1.41
C THR A 102 -6.12 18.77 -2.54
N ASP A 103 -6.60 18.60 -3.78
CA ASP A 103 -6.21 19.48 -4.88
C ASP A 103 -6.65 20.94 -4.59
N GLY A 104 -6.19 21.90 -5.37
CA GLY A 104 -6.57 23.32 -5.24
C GLY A 104 -8.09 23.58 -5.37
N ALA A 105 -8.90 22.57 -5.70
CA ALA A 105 -10.35 22.59 -5.73
C ALA A 105 -10.99 21.90 -4.52
N GLY A 106 -10.19 21.46 -3.52
CA GLY A 106 -10.66 20.78 -2.31
C GLY A 106 -11.03 19.32 -2.50
N ARG A 107 -10.61 18.67 -3.60
CA ARG A 107 -10.84 17.23 -3.83
C ARG A 107 -9.63 16.41 -3.38
N PRO A 108 -9.85 15.18 -2.84
CA PRO A 108 -8.76 14.29 -2.52
C PRO A 108 -7.85 14.04 -3.74
N VAL A 109 -6.55 14.10 -3.55
CA VAL A 109 -5.58 13.80 -4.62
C VAL A 109 -5.55 12.28 -4.84
N ALA A 110 -5.86 11.84 -6.05
CA ALA A 110 -5.77 10.44 -6.42
C ALA A 110 -4.44 10.15 -7.11
N CYS A 111 -3.88 8.95 -6.89
CA CYS A 111 -2.73 8.50 -7.66
C CYS A 111 -3.08 8.32 -9.15
N PRO A 112 -2.19 8.66 -10.08
CA PRO A 112 -2.37 8.38 -11.50
C PRO A 112 -2.57 6.89 -11.77
N ILE A 113 -3.34 6.55 -12.80
CA ILE A 113 -3.56 5.16 -13.22
C ILE A 113 -2.59 4.83 -14.36
N VAL A 114 -1.72 3.84 -14.15
CA VAL A 114 -0.83 3.31 -15.19
C VAL A 114 -1.47 2.05 -15.80
N THR A 115 -1.70 2.09 -17.11
CA THR A 115 -2.41 1.02 -17.84
C THR A 115 -1.47 -0.02 -18.45
N ASP A 116 -0.19 0.30 -18.66
CA ASP A 116 0.80 -0.60 -19.28
C ASP A 116 2.15 -0.52 -18.53
N PRO A 117 2.20 -1.04 -17.29
CA PRO A 117 3.43 -1.04 -16.53
C PRO A 117 4.39 -2.16 -16.97
N THR A 118 5.69 -1.94 -16.80
CA THR A 118 6.73 -2.95 -16.96
C THR A 118 7.32 -3.36 -15.61
N PHE A 119 7.82 -4.61 -15.52
CA PHE A 119 8.29 -5.22 -14.27
C PHE A 119 9.68 -5.84 -14.49
N PRO A 120 10.77 -5.05 -14.41
CA PRO A 120 12.11 -5.60 -14.50
C PRO A 120 12.40 -6.60 -13.37
N ASP A 121 12.92 -7.77 -13.73
CA ASP A 121 13.34 -8.79 -12.77
C ASP A 121 14.58 -8.32 -11.98
N PRO A 122 14.63 -8.56 -10.67
CA PRO A 122 15.81 -8.28 -9.88
C PRO A 122 16.98 -9.16 -10.27
N GLN A 123 18.18 -8.60 -10.27
CA GLN A 123 19.41 -9.32 -10.62
C GLN A 123 20.39 -9.30 -9.45
N ASN A 124 20.80 -10.47 -8.98
CA ASN A 124 21.77 -10.61 -7.89
C ASN A 124 21.38 -9.80 -6.62
N GLY A 125 20.07 -9.71 -6.34
CA GLY A 125 19.52 -8.95 -5.21
C GLY A 125 19.51 -7.44 -5.40
N TRP A 126 19.68 -6.94 -6.63
CA TRP A 126 19.45 -5.56 -7.01
C TRP A 126 18.13 -5.41 -7.74
N PHE A 127 17.32 -4.48 -7.31
CA PHE A 127 16.07 -4.05 -7.94
C PHE A 127 16.35 -2.82 -8.79
N VAL A 128 15.89 -2.82 -10.03
CA VAL A 128 16.26 -1.82 -11.05
C VAL A 128 15.02 -1.18 -11.63
N SER A 129 15.06 0.14 -11.85
CA SER A 129 14.09 0.86 -12.65
C SER A 129 14.71 2.16 -13.17
N GLY A 130 14.47 2.49 -14.46
CA GLY A 130 14.86 3.73 -15.08
C GLY A 130 16.34 4.07 -14.97
N GLY A 131 17.24 3.10 -14.98
CA GLY A 131 18.67 3.32 -14.85
C GLY A 131 19.18 3.57 -13.42
N MET A 132 18.30 3.43 -12.41
CA MET A 132 18.67 3.38 -10.99
C MET A 132 18.46 1.97 -10.42
N LYS A 133 19.18 1.67 -9.33
CA LYS A 133 19.04 0.41 -8.60
C LYS A 133 19.20 0.63 -7.10
N TYR A 134 18.58 -0.28 -6.32
CA TYR A 134 18.82 -0.39 -4.89
C TYR A 134 19.05 -1.84 -4.48
N ARG A 135 19.75 -2.06 -3.37
CA ARG A 135 19.97 -3.39 -2.81
C ARG A 135 18.74 -3.83 -2.01
N GLY A 136 18.16 -4.95 -2.41
CA GLY A 136 17.00 -5.50 -1.70
C GLY A 136 17.35 -6.03 -0.31
N VAL A 137 16.34 -6.14 0.55
CA VAL A 137 16.44 -6.76 1.88
C VAL A 137 16.55 -8.28 1.71
N PRO A 138 17.56 -8.92 2.29
CA PRO A 138 17.72 -10.37 2.18
C PRO A 138 16.52 -11.14 2.74
N GLY A 139 16.07 -12.16 2.00
CA GLY A 139 14.98 -13.04 2.41
C GLY A 139 13.56 -12.51 2.12
N TRP A 140 13.41 -11.26 1.63
CA TRP A 140 12.12 -10.78 1.18
C TRP A 140 11.79 -11.32 -0.23
N ILE A 141 10.49 -11.43 -0.53
CA ILE A 141 9.98 -12.01 -1.77
C ILE A 141 9.90 -10.92 -2.85
N ALA A 142 10.57 -11.13 -3.98
CA ALA A 142 10.43 -10.24 -5.14
C ALA A 142 9.00 -10.28 -5.68
N GLY A 143 8.47 -9.11 -6.08
CA GLY A 143 7.10 -8.94 -6.55
C GLY A 143 6.92 -7.76 -7.49
N SER A 144 5.69 -7.56 -7.92
CA SER A 144 5.30 -6.53 -8.89
C SER A 144 5.21 -5.11 -8.33
N ALA A 145 5.63 -4.88 -7.08
CA ALA A 145 5.59 -3.57 -6.43
C ALA A 145 4.22 -2.87 -6.53
N ARG A 146 3.14 -3.58 -6.16
CA ARG A 146 1.75 -3.08 -6.30
C ARG A 146 1.49 -1.81 -5.50
N THR A 147 2.22 -1.57 -4.42
CA THR A 147 2.09 -0.37 -3.59
C THR A 147 2.47 0.92 -4.31
N ILE A 148 3.17 0.81 -5.45
CA ILE A 148 3.49 1.91 -6.36
C ILE A 148 2.89 1.66 -7.75
N ASP A 149 1.64 1.24 -7.84
CA ASP A 149 0.94 0.88 -9.08
C ASP A 149 0.77 2.07 -10.06
N PHE A 150 0.98 3.27 -9.58
CA PHE A 150 1.07 4.51 -10.36
C PHE A 150 2.43 4.74 -11.06
N ALA A 151 3.42 3.88 -10.84
CA ALA A 151 4.72 3.94 -11.54
C ALA A 151 4.71 3.10 -12.82
N THR A 152 5.32 3.62 -13.90
CA THR A 152 5.29 3.00 -15.25
C THR A 152 6.21 1.80 -15.38
N GLU A 153 7.40 1.86 -14.80
CA GLU A 153 8.34 0.74 -14.69
C GLU A 153 8.62 0.54 -13.22
N ARG A 154 8.35 -0.66 -12.69
CA ARG A 154 8.46 -0.88 -11.25
C ARG A 154 8.97 -2.27 -10.90
N SER A 155 9.82 -2.31 -9.88
CA SER A 155 10.39 -3.54 -9.34
C SER A 155 10.47 -3.42 -7.82
N GLY A 156 10.21 -4.49 -7.09
CA GLY A 156 10.21 -4.43 -5.64
C GLY A 156 10.12 -5.79 -4.98
N GLN A 157 10.05 -5.76 -3.68
CA GLN A 157 9.96 -6.93 -2.84
C GLN A 157 9.09 -6.65 -1.62
N GLU A 158 8.58 -7.71 -1.01
CA GLU A 158 7.71 -7.61 0.15
C GLU A 158 8.00 -8.71 1.18
N GLN A 159 7.65 -8.44 2.41
CA GLN A 159 7.59 -9.41 3.50
C GLN A 159 6.25 -9.30 4.20
N GLN A 160 5.54 -10.41 4.33
CA GLN A 160 4.33 -10.45 5.16
C GLN A 160 4.70 -10.34 6.64
N VAL A 161 4.17 -9.33 7.31
CA VAL A 161 4.47 -9.01 8.71
C VAL A 161 3.25 -9.19 9.63
N ALA A 162 2.05 -9.26 9.07
CA ALA A 162 0.81 -9.60 9.74
C ALA A 162 -0.16 -10.23 8.74
N ARG A 163 -1.32 -10.74 9.19
CA ARG A 163 -2.26 -11.49 8.33
C ARG A 163 -2.63 -10.77 7.03
N SER A 164 -2.80 -9.45 7.08
CA SER A 164 -3.19 -8.63 5.94
C SER A 164 -2.22 -7.45 5.73
N TRP A 165 -0.98 -7.56 6.23
CA TRP A 165 -0.02 -6.47 6.20
C TRP A 165 1.32 -6.92 5.67
N VAL A 166 1.92 -6.08 4.83
CA VAL A 166 3.24 -6.32 4.22
C VAL A 166 4.15 -5.13 4.44
N SER A 167 5.43 -5.40 4.70
CA SER A 167 6.49 -4.41 4.53
C SER A 167 7.03 -4.51 3.12
N VAL A 168 7.35 -3.39 2.50
CA VAL A 168 7.72 -3.30 1.08
C VAL A 168 8.95 -2.42 0.91
N THR A 169 9.79 -2.77 -0.07
CA THR A 169 10.69 -1.83 -0.74
C THR A 169 10.50 -1.94 -2.24
N ALA A 170 10.46 -0.81 -2.94
CA ALA A 170 10.20 -0.75 -4.37
C ALA A 170 10.95 0.40 -5.04
N ILE A 171 11.20 0.26 -6.33
CA ILE A 171 11.71 1.30 -7.20
C ILE A 171 10.81 1.40 -8.43
N GLY A 172 10.58 2.62 -8.93
CA GLY A 172 9.71 2.82 -10.07
C GLY A 172 9.97 4.14 -10.81
N GLN A 173 9.38 4.27 -11.99
CA GLN A 173 9.45 5.50 -12.80
C GLN A 173 8.16 6.30 -12.66
N LEU A 174 8.29 7.57 -12.32
CA LEU A 174 7.22 8.55 -12.30
C LEU A 174 7.21 9.35 -13.58
N SER A 175 6.08 9.44 -14.24
CA SER A 175 5.90 10.29 -15.43
C SER A 175 5.89 11.78 -15.02
N LYS A 176 6.73 12.61 -15.64
CA LYS A 176 6.71 14.08 -15.49
C LYS A 176 5.45 14.73 -16.10
N LYS A 177 4.57 13.97 -16.74
CA LYS A 177 3.26 14.43 -17.18
C LYS A 177 2.24 14.42 -16.04
N ASP A 178 2.42 13.49 -15.09
CA ASP A 178 1.50 13.26 -13.98
C ASP A 178 2.02 13.86 -12.67
N TYR A 179 3.34 13.95 -12.54
CA TYR A 179 4.04 14.51 -11.38
C TYR A 179 4.89 15.72 -11.75
N SER A 180 5.14 16.59 -10.79
CA SER A 180 6.08 17.70 -10.96
C SER A 180 7.46 17.19 -11.39
N SER A 181 8.16 17.96 -12.22
CA SER A 181 9.57 17.70 -12.54
C SER A 181 10.52 18.06 -11.40
N ASP A 182 10.06 18.82 -10.40
CA ASP A 182 10.81 19.11 -9.18
C ASP A 182 10.65 17.95 -8.18
N PRO A 183 11.75 17.28 -7.75
CA PRO A 183 11.69 16.14 -6.85
C PRO A 183 11.00 16.41 -5.51
N ASN A 184 11.11 17.61 -4.95
CA ASN A 184 10.46 17.96 -3.70
C ASN A 184 8.93 17.98 -3.88
N THR A 185 8.46 18.70 -4.88
CA THR A 185 7.02 18.78 -5.19
C THR A 185 6.46 17.40 -5.57
N ALA A 186 7.20 16.60 -6.34
CA ALA A 186 6.79 15.24 -6.70
C ALA A 186 6.69 14.32 -5.46
N ALA A 187 7.62 14.44 -4.50
CA ALA A 187 7.57 13.68 -3.26
C ALA A 187 6.35 14.07 -2.39
N GLN A 188 5.98 15.36 -2.33
CA GLN A 188 4.77 15.83 -1.67
C GLN A 188 3.52 15.23 -2.34
N GLN A 189 3.42 15.31 -3.67
CA GLN A 189 2.31 14.73 -4.44
C GLN A 189 2.16 13.23 -4.20
N LEU A 190 3.27 12.51 -3.99
CA LEU A 190 3.26 11.08 -3.68
C LEU A 190 2.69 10.79 -2.28
N ILE A 191 3.09 11.53 -1.25
CA ILE A 191 2.53 11.40 0.09
C ILE A 191 1.02 11.64 0.06
N ASP A 192 0.58 12.71 -0.64
CA ASP A 192 -0.82 13.06 -0.78
C ASP A 192 -1.61 11.95 -1.49
N CYS A 193 -1.13 11.47 -2.61
CA CYS A 193 -1.77 10.43 -3.39
C CYS A 193 -1.80 9.08 -2.64
N LEU A 194 -0.69 8.66 -2.01
CA LEU A 194 -0.62 7.42 -1.23
C LEU A 194 -1.64 7.43 -0.08
N SER A 195 -1.80 8.57 0.59
CA SER A 195 -2.75 8.71 1.71
C SER A 195 -4.21 8.49 1.31
N THR A 196 -4.53 8.63 0.03
CA THR A 196 -5.89 8.41 -0.53
C THR A 196 -6.02 7.09 -1.27
N SER A 197 -4.95 6.29 -1.32
CA SER A 197 -4.95 5.00 -2.02
C SER A 197 -5.75 3.93 -1.27
N TYR A 198 -6.20 2.90 -1.99
CA TYR A 198 -6.94 1.79 -1.40
C TYR A 198 -6.11 0.97 -0.38
N PHE A 199 -4.77 1.11 -0.38
CA PHE A 199 -3.93 0.48 0.63
C PHE A 199 -4.11 1.10 2.02
N TYR A 200 -4.61 2.35 2.08
CA TYR A 200 -4.79 3.12 3.30
C TYR A 200 -6.25 3.54 3.52
N GLU A 201 -7.23 2.68 3.16
CA GLU A 201 -8.67 2.95 3.31
C GLU A 201 -9.11 3.21 4.75
N ALA A 202 -8.32 2.79 5.73
CA ALA A 202 -8.55 3.04 7.15
C ALA A 202 -7.48 3.97 7.75
N LEU A 203 -6.97 4.89 6.96
CA LEU A 203 -6.04 5.92 7.43
C LEU A 203 -6.77 6.88 8.39
N ASP A 204 -6.16 7.12 9.57
CA ASP A 204 -6.59 8.14 10.53
C ASP A 204 -5.90 9.48 10.22
N ARG A 205 -4.58 9.45 10.11
CA ARG A 205 -3.77 10.64 9.85
C ARG A 205 -2.42 10.31 9.25
N VAL A 206 -1.83 11.29 8.58
CA VAL A 206 -0.43 11.30 8.15
C VAL A 206 0.37 12.26 9.03
N GLU A 207 1.50 11.80 9.53
CA GLU A 207 2.45 12.58 10.32
C GLU A 207 3.80 12.61 9.59
N VAL A 208 4.15 13.74 9.00
CA VAL A 208 5.46 13.91 8.34
C VAL A 208 6.54 14.02 9.41
N LEU A 209 7.50 13.10 9.38
CA LEU A 209 8.63 13.04 10.30
C LEU A 209 9.84 13.80 9.75
N GLU A 210 10.09 13.68 8.45
CA GLU A 210 11.21 14.30 7.75
C GLU A 210 10.83 14.68 6.32
N SER A 211 11.37 15.79 5.84
CA SER A 211 11.27 16.22 4.45
C SER A 211 12.57 16.97 4.10
N ASN A 212 13.49 16.29 3.43
CA ASN A 212 14.86 16.76 3.27
C ASN A 212 15.40 16.51 1.85
N PRO A 213 16.34 17.35 1.37
CA PRO A 213 17.14 17.02 0.19
C PRO A 213 17.82 15.66 0.36
N LEU A 214 17.86 14.89 -0.71
CA LEU A 214 18.55 13.61 -0.80
C LEU A 214 19.68 13.70 -1.82
N THR A 215 20.81 13.09 -1.52
CA THR A 215 21.86 12.80 -2.49
C THR A 215 22.21 11.33 -2.39
N THR A 216 22.11 10.60 -3.49
CA THR A 216 22.48 9.18 -3.53
C THR A 216 24.00 8.99 -3.36
N SER A 217 24.43 7.76 -3.09
CA SER A 217 25.85 7.44 -2.89
C SER A 217 26.75 7.80 -4.08
N ASP A 218 26.20 7.87 -5.29
CA ASP A 218 26.88 8.22 -6.54
C ASP A 218 26.56 9.65 -7.04
N GLY A 219 25.96 10.49 -6.16
CA GLY A 219 25.80 11.92 -6.38
C GLY A 219 24.55 12.35 -7.17
N VAL A 220 23.52 11.50 -7.33
CA VAL A 220 22.24 11.92 -7.91
C VAL A 220 21.43 12.69 -6.88
N SER A 221 20.96 13.89 -7.25
CA SER A 221 20.17 14.74 -6.37
C SER A 221 18.69 14.35 -6.42
N GLY A 222 18.00 14.58 -5.29
CA GLY A 222 16.59 14.31 -5.15
C GLY A 222 16.03 14.88 -3.87
N TRP A 223 14.88 14.37 -3.47
CA TRP A 223 14.18 14.72 -2.25
C TRP A 223 13.61 13.48 -1.57
N MET A 224 13.62 13.43 -0.25
CA MET A 224 13.07 12.34 0.55
C MET A 224 12.08 12.88 1.56
N ILE A 225 10.94 12.19 1.68
CA ILE A 225 9.96 12.40 2.74
C ILE A 225 9.79 11.08 3.49
N ARG A 226 9.82 11.15 4.82
CA ARG A 226 9.48 10.06 5.72
C ARG A 226 8.28 10.48 6.56
N ALA A 227 7.23 9.66 6.56
CA ALA A 227 5.99 9.96 7.24
C ALA A 227 5.37 8.70 7.88
N ASN A 228 4.73 8.85 9.03
CA ASN A 228 3.88 7.82 9.61
C ASN A 228 2.46 7.95 9.05
N PHE A 229 1.95 6.85 8.52
CA PHE A 229 0.57 6.67 8.11
C PHE A 229 -0.14 5.87 9.18
N TRP A 230 -0.85 6.55 10.08
CA TRP A 230 -1.52 5.94 11.22
C TRP A 230 -2.89 5.39 10.82
N ASN A 231 -3.18 4.16 11.17
CA ASN A 231 -4.49 3.56 11.01
C ASN A 231 -5.47 4.06 12.07
N ILE A 232 -6.76 4.04 11.76
CA ILE A 232 -7.83 4.18 12.76
C ILE A 232 -7.59 3.15 13.87
N PRO A 233 -7.55 3.55 15.15
CA PRO A 233 -7.30 2.64 16.26
C PRO A 233 -8.24 1.42 16.24
N ASP A 234 -7.70 0.25 16.58
CA ASP A 234 -8.41 -1.04 16.65
C ASP A 234 -9.03 -1.55 15.33
N ARG A 235 -8.77 -0.86 14.21
CA ARG A 235 -9.24 -1.30 12.90
C ARG A 235 -8.42 -2.47 12.35
N TYR A 236 -7.12 -2.46 12.59
CA TYR A 236 -6.16 -3.50 12.20
C TYR A 236 -5.25 -3.86 13.37
N GLU A 237 -4.59 -5.03 13.28
CA GLU A 237 -3.58 -5.47 14.25
C GLU A 237 -2.26 -4.66 14.17
N VAL A 238 -2.11 -3.81 13.13
CA VAL A 238 -0.96 -2.95 12.88
C VAL A 238 -1.39 -1.48 13.08
N GLN A 239 -0.61 -0.71 13.84
CA GLN A 239 -0.92 0.69 14.12
C GLN A 239 -0.82 1.60 12.88
N GLY A 240 -0.03 1.19 11.89
CA GLY A 240 0.22 1.89 10.65
C GLY A 240 1.61 1.63 10.10
N ASP A 241 1.95 2.36 9.05
CA ASP A 241 3.24 2.27 8.38
C ASP A 241 4.07 3.55 8.52
N GLU A 242 5.37 3.38 8.71
CA GLU A 242 6.34 4.38 8.33
C GLU A 242 6.59 4.24 6.82
N VAL A 243 6.18 5.26 6.08
CA VAL A 243 6.31 5.36 4.63
C VAL A 243 7.50 6.26 4.30
N VAL A 244 8.36 5.80 3.39
CA VAL A 244 9.42 6.62 2.81
C VAL A 244 9.19 6.73 1.32
N VAL A 245 9.22 7.93 0.80
CA VAL A 245 9.32 8.24 -0.62
C VAL A 245 10.60 9.04 -0.86
N ALA A 246 11.42 8.57 -1.79
CA ALA A 246 12.60 9.27 -2.24
C ALA A 246 12.55 9.41 -3.75
N VAL A 247 12.47 10.65 -4.23
CA VAL A 247 12.38 10.97 -5.65
C VAL A 247 13.69 11.57 -6.10
N VAL A 248 14.31 11.00 -7.14
CA VAL A 248 15.58 11.48 -7.69
C VAL A 248 15.43 11.84 -9.16
N ASP A 249 16.13 12.89 -9.59
CA ASP A 249 16.20 13.32 -10.98
C ASP A 249 17.58 13.01 -11.58
N GLN A 250 17.62 12.07 -12.51
CA GLN A 250 18.82 11.71 -13.25
C GLN A 250 19.03 12.59 -14.51
N GLY A 251 18.15 13.57 -14.73
CA GLY A 251 18.11 14.37 -15.94
C GLY A 251 17.36 13.71 -17.11
N ALA A 252 16.58 12.66 -16.87
CA ALA A 252 15.71 12.09 -17.89
C ALA A 252 14.60 13.08 -18.27
N ALA A 253 14.30 13.21 -19.58
CA ALA A 253 13.33 14.19 -20.06
C ALA A 253 11.90 13.95 -19.54
N GLU A 254 11.47 12.69 -19.49
CA GLU A 254 10.08 12.32 -19.30
C GLU A 254 9.78 11.71 -17.92
N THR A 255 10.81 11.34 -17.13
CA THR A 255 10.61 10.60 -15.89
C THR A 255 11.51 11.08 -14.75
N LEU A 256 11.01 10.84 -13.52
CA LEU A 256 11.79 10.81 -12.28
C LEU A 256 11.85 9.37 -11.78
N THR A 257 12.84 9.04 -10.96
CA THR A 257 12.89 7.73 -10.30
C THR A 257 12.42 7.85 -8.86
N LEU A 258 11.51 6.96 -8.46
CA LEU A 258 11.00 6.79 -7.11
C LEU A 258 11.68 5.58 -6.45
N PHE A 259 12.23 5.74 -5.25
CA PHE A 259 12.35 4.68 -4.26
C PHE A 259 11.21 4.84 -3.25
N HIS A 260 10.54 3.72 -2.93
CA HIS A 260 9.47 3.66 -1.95
C HIS A 260 9.72 2.54 -0.96
N SER A 261 9.42 2.79 0.31
CA SER A 261 9.31 1.74 1.31
C SER A 261 8.14 2.00 2.25
N GLN A 262 7.58 0.92 2.78
CA GLN A 262 6.65 0.95 3.89
C GLN A 262 7.01 -0.16 4.89
N SER A 263 6.96 0.17 6.17
CA SER A 263 7.24 -0.77 7.26
C SER A 263 6.40 -0.40 8.47
N ARG A 264 6.03 -1.39 9.31
CA ARG A 264 5.24 -1.11 10.51
C ARG A 264 5.93 -0.07 11.39
N ILE A 265 5.15 0.88 11.93
CA ILE A 265 5.67 1.95 12.81
C ILE A 265 6.41 1.38 14.02
N GLU A 266 5.92 0.28 14.58
CA GLU A 266 6.45 -0.39 15.76
C GLU A 266 7.61 -1.39 15.50
N ASP A 267 8.13 -1.46 14.26
CA ASP A 267 9.19 -2.41 13.90
C ASP A 267 10.53 -1.73 13.56
N PRO A 268 11.35 -1.39 14.57
CA PRO A 268 12.61 -0.70 14.35
C PRO A 268 13.63 -1.54 13.57
N GLN A 269 13.55 -2.89 13.65
CA GLN A 269 14.50 -3.74 12.91
C GLN A 269 14.24 -3.69 11.41
N VAL A 270 12.97 -3.75 11.00
CA VAL A 270 12.60 -3.62 9.58
C VAL A 270 12.92 -2.21 9.06
N LYS A 271 12.72 -1.16 9.87
CA LYS A 271 13.10 0.23 9.49
C LYS A 271 14.58 0.37 9.16
N GLU A 272 15.47 -0.24 9.93
CA GLU A 272 16.91 -0.25 9.62
C GLU A 272 17.23 -0.99 8.32
N LEU A 273 16.54 -2.10 8.06
CA LEU A 273 16.73 -2.85 6.81
C LEU A 273 16.27 -2.05 5.58
N VAL A 274 15.10 -1.41 5.65
CA VAL A 274 14.61 -0.58 4.54
C VAL A 274 15.43 0.69 4.36
N LYS A 275 15.96 1.25 5.47
CA LYS A 275 16.91 2.36 5.41
C LYS A 275 18.19 1.95 4.68
N ALA A 276 18.77 0.79 4.97
CA ALA A 276 19.95 0.28 4.28
C ALA A 276 19.68 0.08 2.77
N SER A 277 18.44 -0.32 2.39
CA SER A 277 18.04 -0.39 0.99
C SER A 277 18.04 1.00 0.33
N LEU A 278 17.47 2.02 0.97
CA LEU A 278 17.50 3.40 0.48
C LEU A 278 18.95 3.93 0.36
N ASP A 279 19.78 3.71 1.39
CA ASP A 279 21.19 4.17 1.39
C ASP A 279 22.01 3.54 0.25
N SER A 280 21.57 2.41 -0.29
CA SER A 280 22.19 1.73 -1.43
C SER A 280 21.75 2.25 -2.80
N LEU A 281 20.79 3.21 -2.84
CA LEU A 281 20.26 3.75 -4.09
C LEU A 281 21.35 4.43 -4.91
N GLN A 282 21.51 4.02 -6.18
CA GLN A 282 22.55 4.48 -7.07
C GLN A 282 22.19 4.21 -8.54
N ARG A 283 22.93 4.74 -9.50
CA ARG A 283 22.81 4.36 -10.91
C ARG A 283 23.12 2.89 -11.12
N ALA A 284 22.44 2.29 -12.11
CA ALA A 284 22.50 0.86 -12.43
C ALA A 284 23.83 0.47 -13.11
#